data_6e94ee7edda0adcce92bdadcf3f795a5
#
_entry.id   6e94ee7edda0adcce92bdadcf3f795a5
#
_cell.length_a   1.000
_cell.length_b   1.000
_cell.length_c   1.000
_cell.angle_alpha   90.00
_cell.angle_beta   90.00
_cell.angle_gamma   90.00
#
_symmetry.space_group_name_H-M   'P 1'
#
loop_
_entity.id
_entity.type
_entity.pdbx_description
1 polymer ?
#
loop_
_entity_poly.entity_id
_entity_poly.type
_entity_poly.pdbx_seq_one_letter_code
_entity_poly.pdbx_strand_id
1 'polypeptide(L)'
;MPKLCVVPTPIGNLEDITLRAIRVLKECDVIFAEDTRVTKKLLAHLEISKTVLPFHAHNEHKALKATIDRINENTLSVLVSDAGTPGISDPGFLLARECVNEGISLECLPGPTAFVPALVASGFPCDKFVFEGFLPHKKGRQTRLTKLAEEERTVVLYESPHRLVKCLSQLEEFFGINRNVCVVREISKFYEEYKRGTTQEVKAYYEQHPPKGEIVIIIEGKHA
;
A
#
# COMPACT_ATOMS: atom_id res chain seq x y z
N MET A 1 -1.52 14.84 -26.25
CA MET A 1 -2.19 13.54 -25.99
C MET A 1 -2.50 13.49 -24.49
N PRO A 2 -3.69 12.99 -24.11
CA PRO A 2 -4.06 12.86 -22.70
C PRO A 2 -3.09 11.92 -21.97
N LYS A 3 -2.83 12.24 -20.70
CA LYS A 3 -1.93 11.48 -19.86
C LYS A 3 -2.51 11.32 -18.46
N LEU A 4 -2.44 10.09 -17.91
CA LEU A 4 -2.65 9.82 -16.51
C LEU A 4 -1.31 9.61 -15.82
N CYS A 5 -1.05 10.35 -14.75
CA CYS A 5 0.10 10.17 -13.89
C CYS A 5 -0.35 9.64 -12.52
N VAL A 6 0.09 8.44 -12.15
CA VAL A 6 -0.11 7.86 -10.81
C VAL A 6 0.96 8.43 -9.90
N VAL A 7 0.56 9.13 -8.85
CA VAL A 7 1.46 9.87 -7.95
C VAL A 7 1.38 9.29 -6.54
N PRO A 8 2.45 8.65 -6.06
CA PRO A 8 2.55 8.22 -4.67
C PRO A 8 2.54 9.41 -3.71
N THR A 9 1.81 9.28 -2.59
CA THR A 9 1.68 10.28 -1.53
C THR A 9 2.34 9.80 -0.22
N PRO A 10 2.71 10.70 0.68
CA PRO A 10 3.35 10.35 1.95
C PRO A 10 2.56 9.32 2.76
N ILE A 11 3.26 8.40 3.42
CA ILE A 11 2.67 7.33 4.24
C ILE A 11 2.65 7.68 5.74
N GLY A 12 3.03 8.91 6.09
CA GLY A 12 3.03 9.37 7.48
C GLY A 12 4.00 10.50 7.76
N ASN A 13 5.02 10.68 6.92
CA ASN A 13 5.95 11.80 6.97
C ASN A 13 5.84 12.60 5.67
N LEU A 14 5.50 13.88 5.76
CA LEU A 14 5.33 14.74 4.59
C LEU A 14 6.64 14.97 3.81
N GLU A 15 7.80 14.79 4.44
CA GLU A 15 9.11 14.89 3.79
C GLU A 15 9.38 13.76 2.79
N ASP A 16 8.62 12.65 2.87
CA ASP A 16 8.76 11.54 1.94
C ASP A 16 8.18 11.83 0.55
N ILE A 17 7.46 12.97 0.37
CA ILE A 17 6.97 13.35 -0.95
C ILE A 17 8.14 13.72 -1.87
N THR A 18 8.15 13.22 -3.10
CA THR A 18 9.20 13.55 -4.04
C THR A 18 9.00 14.94 -4.65
N LEU A 19 10.09 15.65 -4.96
CA LEU A 19 10.06 16.93 -5.69
C LEU A 19 9.31 16.79 -7.03
N ARG A 20 9.44 15.65 -7.68
CA ARG A 20 8.73 15.35 -8.93
C ARG A 20 7.22 15.21 -8.72
N ALA A 21 6.78 14.58 -7.63
CA ALA A 21 5.37 14.49 -7.27
C ALA A 21 4.79 15.89 -7.03
N ILE A 22 5.48 16.74 -6.27
CA ILE A 22 5.04 18.12 -6.01
C ILE A 22 4.89 18.90 -7.34
N ARG A 23 5.88 18.79 -8.24
CA ARG A 23 5.82 19.46 -9.54
C ARG A 23 4.64 18.97 -10.38
N VAL A 24 4.42 17.65 -10.48
CA VAL A 24 3.32 17.06 -11.24
C VAL A 24 1.96 17.48 -10.67
N LEU A 25 1.80 17.51 -9.34
CA LEU A 25 0.59 18.02 -8.68
C LEU A 25 0.33 19.51 -8.97
N LYS A 26 1.38 20.32 -9.13
CA LYS A 26 1.26 21.74 -9.53
C LYS A 26 0.87 21.92 -11.00
N GLU A 27 1.36 21.06 -11.87
CA GLU A 27 1.18 21.17 -13.32
C GLU A 27 -0.13 20.53 -13.83
N CYS A 28 -0.71 19.56 -13.12
CA CYS A 28 -1.88 18.82 -13.59
C CYS A 28 -3.15 19.68 -13.71
N ASP A 29 -4.07 19.21 -14.56
CA ASP A 29 -5.38 19.86 -14.78
C ASP A 29 -6.40 19.40 -13.73
N VAL A 30 -6.35 18.10 -13.35
CA VAL A 30 -7.30 17.48 -12.42
C VAL A 30 -6.63 16.36 -11.62
N ILE A 31 -7.08 16.17 -10.37
CA ILE A 31 -6.62 15.09 -9.48
C ILE A 31 -7.80 14.19 -9.14
N PHE A 32 -7.64 12.89 -9.39
CA PHE A 32 -8.55 11.84 -8.91
C PHE A 32 -7.99 11.29 -7.59
N ALA A 33 -8.83 11.25 -6.56
CA ALA A 33 -8.40 10.94 -5.20
C ALA A 33 -9.34 9.91 -4.53
N GLU A 34 -8.78 9.03 -3.72
CA GLU A 34 -9.54 8.08 -2.92
C GLU A 34 -10.42 8.81 -1.90
N ASP A 35 -9.84 9.60 -1.01
CA ASP A 35 -10.55 10.57 -0.16
C ASP A 35 -10.09 11.99 -0.51
N THR A 36 -11.01 12.77 -1.09
CA THR A 36 -10.75 14.16 -1.49
C THR A 36 -10.38 15.06 -0.32
N ARG A 37 -10.79 14.71 0.91
CA ARG A 37 -10.49 15.47 2.13
C ARG A 37 -9.02 15.29 2.54
N VAL A 38 -8.50 14.05 2.45
CA VAL A 38 -7.09 13.74 2.73
C VAL A 38 -6.19 14.42 1.70
N THR A 39 -6.52 14.26 0.43
CA THR A 39 -5.77 14.90 -0.67
C THR A 39 -5.76 16.42 -0.54
N LYS A 40 -6.90 17.05 -0.23
CA LYS A 40 -6.97 18.53 -0.05
C LYS A 40 -6.09 19.00 1.11
N LYS A 41 -5.95 18.24 2.20
CA LYS A 41 -5.03 18.58 3.30
C LYS A 41 -3.56 18.56 2.83
N LEU A 42 -3.16 17.52 2.05
CA LEU A 42 -1.84 17.46 1.47
C LEU A 42 -1.58 18.64 0.52
N LEU A 43 -2.51 18.92 -0.38
CA LEU A 43 -2.39 20.04 -1.32
C LEU A 43 -2.29 21.40 -0.60
N ALA A 44 -3.08 21.61 0.46
CA ALA A 44 -3.00 22.83 1.27
C ALA A 44 -1.62 22.98 1.92
N HIS A 45 -1.04 21.90 2.46
CA HIS A 45 0.31 21.90 3.01
C HIS A 45 1.39 22.26 1.96
N LEU A 46 1.18 21.82 0.71
CA LEU A 46 2.07 22.10 -0.41
C LEU A 46 1.80 23.43 -1.13
N GLU A 47 0.83 24.21 -0.63
CA GLU A 47 0.36 25.46 -1.25
C GLU A 47 -0.10 25.27 -2.71
N ILE A 48 -0.81 24.15 -2.97
CA ILE A 48 -1.34 23.80 -4.29
C ILE A 48 -2.87 23.91 -4.27
N SER A 49 -3.42 24.61 -5.26
CA SER A 49 -4.87 24.68 -5.49
C SER A 49 -5.24 24.01 -6.80
N LYS A 50 -5.97 22.88 -6.74
CA LYS A 50 -6.39 22.08 -7.91
C LYS A 50 -7.78 21.50 -7.72
N THR A 51 -8.43 21.19 -8.83
CA THR A 51 -9.68 20.42 -8.84
C THR A 51 -9.40 18.99 -8.40
N VAL A 52 -10.10 18.53 -7.35
CA VAL A 52 -9.98 17.16 -6.82
C VAL A 52 -11.33 16.46 -6.95
N LEU A 53 -11.36 15.34 -7.65
CA LEU A 53 -12.54 14.52 -7.91
C LEU A 53 -12.40 13.16 -7.20
N PRO A 54 -13.50 12.58 -6.68
CA PRO A 54 -13.44 11.31 -5.96
C PRO A 54 -13.30 10.11 -6.92
N PHE A 55 -12.34 9.22 -6.61
CA PHE A 55 -12.18 7.93 -7.28
C PHE A 55 -11.73 6.89 -6.23
N HIS A 56 -12.67 6.09 -5.71
CA HIS A 56 -12.45 5.16 -4.61
C HIS A 56 -13.04 3.77 -4.91
N ALA A 57 -12.63 2.74 -4.18
CA ALA A 57 -13.00 1.34 -4.39
C ALA A 57 -14.53 1.10 -4.55
N HIS A 58 -15.37 1.85 -3.82
CA HIS A 58 -16.84 1.70 -3.90
C HIS A 58 -17.45 2.28 -5.19
N ASN A 59 -16.77 3.23 -5.86
CA ASN A 59 -17.28 3.83 -7.10
C ASN A 59 -16.43 3.50 -8.33
N GLU A 60 -15.27 2.85 -8.19
CA GLU A 60 -14.31 2.61 -9.26
C GLU A 60 -14.98 2.04 -10.52
N HIS A 61 -15.79 0.98 -10.39
CA HIS A 61 -16.51 0.40 -11.53
C HIS A 61 -17.52 1.34 -12.18
N LYS A 62 -18.24 2.14 -11.39
CA LYS A 62 -19.29 3.05 -11.88
C LYS A 62 -18.69 4.34 -12.45
N ALA A 63 -17.62 4.82 -11.84
CA ALA A 63 -16.97 6.06 -12.24
C ALA A 63 -15.99 5.88 -13.39
N LEU A 64 -15.57 4.64 -13.72
CA LEU A 64 -14.49 4.36 -14.66
C LEU A 64 -14.66 5.10 -15.98
N LYS A 65 -15.81 4.92 -16.65
CA LYS A 65 -16.07 5.58 -17.94
C LYS A 65 -16.01 7.11 -17.86
N ALA A 66 -16.72 7.69 -16.90
CA ALA A 66 -16.72 9.15 -16.70
C ALA A 66 -15.31 9.69 -16.35
N THR A 67 -14.51 8.88 -15.65
CA THR A 67 -13.13 9.25 -15.32
C THR A 67 -12.25 9.22 -16.56
N ILE A 68 -12.38 8.21 -17.43
CA ILE A 68 -11.68 8.13 -18.72
C ILE A 68 -12.09 9.29 -19.63
N ASP A 69 -13.39 9.57 -19.76
CA ASP A 69 -13.88 10.72 -20.53
C ASP A 69 -13.23 12.02 -20.03
N ARG A 70 -13.15 12.18 -18.69
CA ARG A 70 -12.53 13.34 -18.06
C ARG A 70 -11.01 13.42 -18.31
N ILE A 71 -10.30 12.28 -18.30
CA ILE A 71 -8.87 12.23 -18.65
C ILE A 71 -8.66 12.66 -20.10
N ASN A 72 -9.52 12.24 -21.02
CA ASN A 72 -9.43 12.59 -22.44
C ASN A 72 -9.65 14.10 -22.71
N GLU A 73 -10.37 14.81 -21.82
CA GLU A 73 -10.59 16.27 -21.90
C GLU A 73 -9.37 17.06 -21.39
N ASN A 74 -8.39 16.42 -20.74
CA ASN A 74 -7.27 17.08 -20.07
C ASN A 74 -5.92 16.67 -20.69
N THR A 75 -4.92 17.50 -20.51
CA THR A 75 -3.54 17.19 -20.95
C THR A 75 -2.85 16.31 -19.93
N LEU A 76 -2.99 16.62 -18.64
CA LEU A 76 -2.37 15.89 -17.54
C LEU A 76 -3.36 15.70 -16.39
N SER A 77 -3.77 14.45 -16.20
CA SER A 77 -4.57 14.01 -15.05
C SER A 77 -3.69 13.27 -14.05
N VAL A 78 -4.02 13.36 -12.78
CA VAL A 78 -3.29 12.69 -11.70
C VAL A 78 -4.22 11.75 -10.93
N LEU A 79 -3.73 10.57 -10.55
CA LEU A 79 -4.36 9.67 -9.58
C LEU A 79 -3.51 9.61 -8.31
N VAL A 80 -4.14 9.79 -7.15
CA VAL A 80 -3.55 9.62 -5.81
C VAL A 80 -4.41 8.71 -4.94
N SER A 81 -3.80 7.99 -4.01
CA SER A 81 -4.46 7.34 -2.87
C SER A 81 -4.28 8.17 -1.60
N ASP A 82 -4.90 7.74 -0.51
CA ASP A 82 -4.80 8.43 0.78
C ASP A 82 -3.37 8.41 1.32
N ALA A 83 -2.62 7.31 1.07
CA ALA A 83 -1.22 7.16 1.46
C ALA A 83 -0.53 6.13 0.55
N GLY A 84 0.72 6.37 0.18
CA GLY A 84 1.51 5.44 -0.63
C GLY A 84 1.20 5.49 -2.12
N THR A 85 1.42 4.36 -2.79
CA THR A 85 1.31 4.22 -4.25
C THR A 85 -0.08 3.71 -4.63
N PRO A 86 -0.90 4.48 -5.38
CA PRO A 86 -2.20 4.04 -5.86
C PRO A 86 -2.14 2.71 -6.61
N GLY A 87 -3.15 1.85 -6.43
CA GLY A 87 -3.20 0.51 -7.00
C GLY A 87 -2.48 -0.58 -6.20
N ILE A 88 -1.71 -0.21 -5.17
CA ILE A 88 -1.06 -1.16 -4.25
C ILE A 88 -1.91 -1.30 -2.98
N SER A 89 -2.81 -2.27 -2.96
CA SER A 89 -3.86 -2.48 -1.95
C SER A 89 -4.90 -1.34 -1.87
N ASP A 90 -4.87 -0.42 -2.81
CA ASP A 90 -5.74 0.74 -2.96
C ASP A 90 -6.44 0.72 -4.32
N PRO A 91 -7.48 1.57 -4.57
CA PRO A 91 -8.08 1.73 -5.88
C PRO A 91 -7.07 2.26 -6.91
N GLY A 92 -7.31 1.95 -8.20
CA GLY A 92 -6.48 2.45 -9.29
C GLY A 92 -6.14 1.42 -10.36
N PHE A 93 -6.17 0.12 -10.04
CA PHE A 93 -5.86 -0.93 -11.00
C PHE A 93 -6.79 -0.89 -12.23
N LEU A 94 -8.11 -0.75 -12.02
CA LEU A 94 -9.06 -0.71 -13.14
C LEU A 94 -8.84 0.51 -14.02
N LEU A 95 -8.57 1.67 -13.43
CA LEU A 95 -8.31 2.89 -14.19
C LEU A 95 -7.01 2.80 -14.98
N ALA A 96 -5.93 2.31 -14.35
CA ALA A 96 -4.66 2.13 -15.02
C ALA A 96 -4.78 1.16 -16.21
N ARG A 97 -5.48 0.03 -16.01
CA ARG A 97 -5.74 -0.95 -17.07
C ARG A 97 -6.53 -0.34 -18.24
N GLU A 98 -7.58 0.44 -17.92
CA GLU A 98 -8.40 1.05 -18.95
C GLU A 98 -7.66 2.14 -19.73
N CYS A 99 -6.83 2.94 -19.07
CA CYS A 99 -5.95 3.88 -19.77
C CYS A 99 -5.04 3.17 -20.79
N VAL A 100 -4.46 2.01 -20.40
CA VAL A 100 -3.63 1.21 -21.31
C VAL A 100 -4.46 0.68 -22.49
N ASN A 101 -5.68 0.18 -22.24
CA ASN A 101 -6.57 -0.33 -23.28
C ASN A 101 -6.97 0.75 -24.29
N GLU A 102 -7.20 1.97 -23.84
CA GLU A 102 -7.61 3.14 -24.64
C GLU A 102 -6.41 3.89 -25.26
N GLY A 103 -5.18 3.43 -25.06
CA GLY A 103 -3.98 4.09 -25.58
C GLY A 103 -3.67 5.44 -24.93
N ILE A 104 -4.23 5.73 -23.74
CA ILE A 104 -3.92 6.90 -22.94
C ILE A 104 -2.52 6.72 -22.33
N SER A 105 -1.68 7.74 -22.43
CA SER A 105 -0.34 7.69 -21.83
C SER A 105 -0.45 7.51 -20.32
N LEU A 106 0.15 6.44 -19.78
CA LEU A 106 0.16 6.12 -18.36
C LEU A 106 1.60 6.21 -17.83
N GLU A 107 1.78 6.95 -16.74
CA GLU A 107 3.03 7.02 -15.99
C GLU A 107 2.76 6.78 -14.51
N CYS A 108 3.60 6.00 -13.83
CA CYS A 108 3.62 5.90 -12.38
C CYS A 108 4.94 6.46 -11.87
N LEU A 109 4.88 7.44 -10.96
CA LEU A 109 6.09 8.00 -10.38
C LEU A 109 6.67 7.06 -9.31
N PRO A 110 8.00 6.96 -9.18
CA PRO A 110 8.60 6.39 -7.98
C PRO A 110 8.27 7.28 -6.77
N GLY A 111 8.02 6.64 -5.63
CA GLY A 111 7.66 7.39 -4.43
C GLY A 111 7.33 6.50 -3.23
N PRO A 112 6.74 7.06 -2.16
CA PRO A 112 6.46 6.33 -0.94
C PRO A 112 5.59 5.09 -1.15
N THR A 113 6.01 4.00 -0.49
CA THR A 113 5.21 2.79 -0.34
C THR A 113 5.69 2.04 0.91
N ALA A 114 4.79 1.56 1.75
CA ALA A 114 5.15 1.05 3.07
C ALA A 114 5.93 -0.28 3.02
N PHE A 115 5.61 -1.16 2.08
CA PHE A 115 6.18 -2.51 2.07
C PHE A 115 7.67 -2.54 1.68
N VAL A 116 8.15 -1.64 0.83
CA VAL A 116 9.56 -1.63 0.38
C VAL A 116 10.52 -1.32 1.53
N PRO A 117 10.40 -0.20 2.26
CA PRO A 117 11.28 0.06 3.39
C PRO A 117 11.08 -0.96 4.53
N ALA A 118 9.86 -1.48 4.76
CA ALA A 118 9.62 -2.54 5.72
C ALA A 118 10.38 -3.83 5.36
N LEU A 119 10.35 -4.23 4.08
CA LEU A 119 11.06 -5.41 3.59
C LEU A 119 12.58 -5.25 3.74
N VAL A 120 13.14 -4.14 3.28
CA VAL A 120 14.58 -3.88 3.38
C VAL A 120 15.04 -3.86 4.84
N ALA A 121 14.29 -3.18 5.71
CA ALA A 121 14.62 -3.07 7.13
C ALA A 121 14.28 -4.32 7.94
N SER A 122 13.58 -5.31 7.41
CA SER A 122 13.33 -6.59 8.10
C SER A 122 14.62 -7.36 8.36
N GLY A 123 15.61 -7.24 7.47
CA GLY A 123 16.84 -8.01 7.48
C GLY A 123 16.70 -9.40 6.83
N PHE A 124 15.56 -9.72 6.23
CA PHE A 124 15.34 -10.97 5.48
C PHE A 124 15.76 -10.81 4.01
N PRO A 125 15.98 -11.92 3.27
CA PRO A 125 16.29 -11.85 1.85
C PRO A 125 15.23 -11.05 1.09
N CYS A 126 15.66 -10.05 0.32
CA CYS A 126 14.76 -9.12 -0.37
C CYS A 126 14.97 -9.07 -1.89
N ASP A 127 15.87 -9.89 -2.43
CA ASP A 127 16.12 -10.04 -3.88
C ASP A 127 14.93 -10.69 -4.61
N LYS A 128 14.22 -11.57 -3.92
CA LYS A 128 12.99 -12.21 -4.39
C LYS A 128 11.98 -12.28 -3.26
N PHE A 129 10.78 -11.76 -3.49
CA PHE A 129 9.73 -11.74 -2.47
C PHE A 129 8.34 -11.88 -3.11
N VAL A 130 7.36 -12.17 -2.27
CA VAL A 130 5.94 -12.22 -2.63
C VAL A 130 5.21 -11.13 -1.84
N PHE A 131 4.62 -10.16 -2.53
CA PHE A 131 3.72 -9.20 -1.94
C PHE A 131 2.28 -9.73 -2.04
N GLU A 132 1.69 -10.06 -0.92
CA GLU A 132 0.33 -10.60 -0.82
C GLU A 132 -0.71 -9.52 -0.50
N GLY A 133 -0.28 -8.41 0.14
CA GLY A 133 -1.19 -7.40 0.66
C GLY A 133 -2.03 -7.91 1.83
N PHE A 134 -3.31 -7.54 1.89
CA PHE A 134 -4.22 -7.99 2.95
C PHE A 134 -4.75 -9.40 2.69
N LEU A 135 -4.56 -10.30 3.66
CA LEU A 135 -5.17 -11.62 3.60
C LEU A 135 -6.70 -11.54 3.65
N PRO A 136 -7.42 -12.44 2.96
CA PRO A 136 -8.88 -12.49 3.02
C PRO A 136 -9.42 -12.56 4.45
N HIS A 137 -10.54 -11.90 4.73
CA HIS A 137 -11.12 -11.87 6.08
C HIS A 137 -11.62 -13.24 6.57
N LYS A 138 -12.25 -14.03 5.68
CA LYS A 138 -12.87 -15.32 5.99
C LYS A 138 -12.62 -16.35 4.88
N LYS A 139 -13.43 -16.34 3.81
CA LYS A 139 -13.38 -17.33 2.72
C LYS A 139 -12.02 -17.26 2.01
N GLY A 140 -11.34 -18.41 1.88
CA GLY A 140 -10.05 -18.54 1.20
C GLY A 140 -8.82 -18.21 2.06
N ARG A 141 -8.97 -17.66 3.29
CA ARG A 141 -7.84 -17.27 4.15
C ARG A 141 -6.96 -18.47 4.53
N GLN A 142 -7.53 -19.59 4.99
CA GLN A 142 -6.77 -20.81 5.34
C GLN A 142 -6.03 -21.36 4.13
N THR A 143 -6.70 -21.51 2.99
CA THR A 143 -6.06 -21.99 1.75
C THR A 143 -4.89 -21.09 1.35
N ARG A 144 -5.01 -19.77 1.56
CA ARG A 144 -3.93 -18.83 1.24
C ARG A 144 -2.77 -19.00 2.21
N LEU A 145 -3.03 -19.08 3.51
CA LEU A 145 -2.00 -19.32 4.54
C LEU A 145 -1.26 -20.63 4.29
N THR A 146 -1.96 -21.73 3.98
CA THR A 146 -1.34 -23.01 3.62
C THR A 146 -0.37 -22.88 2.43
N LYS A 147 -0.77 -22.15 1.38
CA LYS A 147 0.09 -21.91 0.21
C LYS A 147 1.31 -21.06 0.55
N LEU A 148 1.10 -19.98 1.32
CA LEU A 148 2.17 -19.09 1.72
C LEU A 148 3.16 -19.73 2.70
N ALA A 149 2.73 -20.71 3.50
CA ALA A 149 3.60 -21.44 4.39
C ALA A 149 4.69 -22.24 3.66
N GLU A 150 4.41 -22.66 2.41
CA GLU A 150 5.34 -23.38 1.53
C GLU A 150 6.20 -22.44 0.66
N GLU A 151 5.99 -21.12 0.75
CA GLU A 151 6.73 -20.14 -0.04
C GLU A 151 8.19 -20.03 0.45
N GLU A 152 9.13 -20.21 -0.47
CA GLU A 152 10.58 -20.13 -0.20
C GLU A 152 11.10 -18.69 -0.17
N ARG A 153 10.38 -17.78 -0.80
CA ARG A 153 10.72 -16.34 -0.84
C ARG A 153 10.14 -15.63 0.37
N THR A 154 10.74 -14.51 0.75
CA THR A 154 10.16 -13.62 1.76
C THR A 154 8.76 -13.18 1.37
N VAL A 155 7.81 -13.27 2.31
CA VAL A 155 6.41 -12.89 2.12
C VAL A 155 6.12 -11.58 2.84
N VAL A 156 5.40 -10.70 2.16
CA VAL A 156 5.02 -9.38 2.68
C VAL A 156 3.49 -9.29 2.75
N LEU A 157 2.98 -8.99 3.95
CA LEU A 157 1.56 -8.79 4.21
C LEU A 157 1.30 -7.38 4.72
N TYR A 158 0.10 -6.86 4.44
CA TYR A 158 -0.52 -5.79 5.20
C TYR A 158 -1.53 -6.37 6.19
N GLU A 159 -1.61 -5.82 7.39
CA GLU A 159 -2.60 -6.24 8.36
C GLU A 159 -3.10 -5.07 9.22
N SER A 160 -4.36 -5.18 9.65
CA SER A 160 -4.95 -4.23 10.60
C SER A 160 -4.44 -4.48 12.02
N PRO A 161 -4.23 -3.44 12.83
CA PRO A 161 -3.85 -3.59 14.23
C PRO A 161 -4.86 -4.43 15.02
N HIS A 162 -6.15 -4.34 14.70
CA HIS A 162 -7.21 -5.12 15.34
C HIS A 162 -7.14 -6.62 15.04
N ARG A 163 -6.37 -7.03 14.03
CA ARG A 163 -6.26 -8.43 13.59
C ARG A 163 -4.84 -8.99 13.73
N LEU A 164 -3.88 -8.17 14.14
CA LEU A 164 -2.47 -8.58 14.18
C LEU A 164 -2.25 -9.82 15.05
N VAL A 165 -2.70 -9.84 16.29
CA VAL A 165 -2.51 -10.99 17.21
C VAL A 165 -3.14 -12.24 16.62
N LYS A 166 -4.36 -12.15 16.08
CA LYS A 166 -5.01 -13.28 15.39
C LYS A 166 -4.22 -13.72 14.16
N CYS A 167 -3.68 -12.79 13.38
CA CYS A 167 -2.84 -13.12 12.23
C CYS A 167 -1.58 -13.87 12.67
N LEU A 168 -0.89 -13.37 13.71
CA LEU A 168 0.30 -14.03 14.26
C LEU A 168 -0.01 -15.44 14.79
N SER A 169 -1.17 -15.65 15.45
CA SER A 169 -1.60 -16.99 15.88
C SER A 169 -1.79 -17.93 14.68
N GLN A 170 -2.31 -17.41 13.56
CA GLN A 170 -2.43 -18.21 12.33
C GLN A 170 -1.07 -18.44 11.67
N LEU A 171 -0.13 -17.49 11.74
CA LEU A 171 1.21 -17.72 11.25
C LEU A 171 1.91 -18.82 12.07
N GLU A 172 1.74 -18.86 13.41
CA GLU A 172 2.22 -19.98 14.23
C GLU A 172 1.63 -21.33 13.77
N GLU A 173 0.31 -21.38 13.53
CA GLU A 173 -0.40 -22.60 13.14
C GLU A 173 0.08 -23.13 11.78
N PHE A 174 0.22 -22.27 10.77
CA PHE A 174 0.51 -22.67 9.38
C PHE A 174 2.00 -22.67 9.03
N PHE A 175 2.79 -21.76 9.58
CA PHE A 175 4.22 -21.58 9.26
C PHE A 175 5.13 -22.18 10.34
N GLY A 176 4.59 -22.52 11.50
CA GLY A 176 5.32 -23.01 12.66
C GLY A 176 5.79 -21.92 13.60
N ILE A 177 6.01 -22.30 14.87
CA ILE A 177 6.38 -21.40 15.98
C ILE A 177 7.75 -20.74 15.80
N ASN A 178 8.65 -21.36 15.06
CA ASN A 178 10.04 -20.93 14.86
C ASN A 178 10.25 -20.12 13.56
N ARG A 179 9.20 -19.87 12.74
CA ARG A 179 9.34 -19.05 11.54
C ARG A 179 9.65 -17.62 11.93
N ASN A 180 10.73 -17.07 11.37
CA ASN A 180 11.09 -15.69 11.62
C ASN A 180 10.11 -14.72 10.97
N VAL A 181 9.73 -13.69 11.71
CA VAL A 181 8.86 -12.61 11.25
C VAL A 181 9.38 -11.25 11.72
N CYS A 182 9.09 -10.22 10.95
CA CYS A 182 9.27 -8.83 11.35
C CYS A 182 7.94 -8.10 11.20
N VAL A 183 7.40 -7.61 12.30
CA VAL A 183 6.24 -6.72 12.28
C VAL A 183 6.75 -5.30 12.30
N VAL A 184 6.38 -4.53 11.27
CA VAL A 184 6.71 -3.11 11.14
C VAL A 184 5.44 -2.32 11.36
N ARG A 185 5.43 -1.48 12.37
CA ARG A 185 4.28 -0.68 12.78
C ARG A 185 4.58 0.80 12.58
N GLU A 186 3.60 1.57 12.05
CA GLU A 186 3.67 3.02 11.91
C GLU A 186 4.94 3.51 11.18
N ILE A 187 5.33 2.80 10.12
CA ILE A 187 6.53 3.12 9.33
C ILE A 187 6.48 4.57 8.83
N SER A 188 7.61 5.28 8.91
CA SER A 188 7.77 6.71 8.58
C SER A 188 7.02 7.68 9.52
N LYS A 189 6.42 7.18 10.63
CA LYS A 189 5.68 8.00 11.60
C LYS A 189 6.42 8.08 12.93
N PHE A 190 5.93 8.93 13.84
CA PHE A 190 6.55 9.16 15.15
C PHE A 190 6.68 7.89 16.03
N TYR A 191 5.72 6.97 15.90
CA TYR A 191 5.71 5.70 16.66
C TYR A 191 6.17 4.50 15.83
N GLU A 192 7.08 4.72 14.90
CA GLU A 192 7.68 3.65 14.10
C GLU A 192 8.33 2.58 14.99
N GLU A 193 8.03 1.32 14.71
CA GLU A 193 8.55 0.18 15.46
C GLU A 193 8.82 -1.01 14.56
N TYR A 194 9.96 -1.67 14.76
CA TYR A 194 10.33 -2.92 14.09
C TYR A 194 10.47 -4.03 15.13
N LYS A 195 9.49 -4.93 15.23
CA LYS A 195 9.55 -6.07 16.13
C LYS A 195 9.92 -7.33 15.35
N ARG A 196 11.14 -7.83 15.56
CA ARG A 196 11.71 -9.03 14.94
C ARG A 196 11.74 -10.17 15.95
N GLY A 197 11.63 -11.41 15.47
CA GLY A 197 11.71 -12.64 16.24
C GLY A 197 10.96 -13.76 15.56
N THR A 198 10.82 -14.88 16.25
CA THR A 198 9.97 -15.97 15.80
C THR A 198 8.48 -15.58 15.87
N THR A 199 7.63 -16.29 15.13
CA THR A 199 6.15 -16.10 15.22
C THR A 199 5.67 -16.14 16.66
N GLN A 200 6.21 -17.06 17.49
CA GLN A 200 5.87 -17.20 18.90
C GLN A 200 6.27 -15.97 19.71
N GLU A 201 7.52 -15.51 19.60
CA GLU A 201 8.05 -14.37 20.35
C GLU A 201 7.32 -13.07 19.99
N VAL A 202 7.10 -12.83 18.71
CA VAL A 202 6.44 -11.62 18.22
C VAL A 202 4.96 -11.62 18.61
N LYS A 203 4.28 -12.76 18.56
CA LYS A 203 2.91 -12.89 19.05
C LYS A 203 2.82 -12.60 20.56
N ALA A 204 3.66 -13.25 21.38
CA ALA A 204 3.67 -13.02 22.83
C ALA A 204 3.90 -11.55 23.20
N TYR A 205 4.75 -10.86 22.44
CA TYR A 205 4.95 -9.42 22.60
C TYR A 205 3.67 -8.62 22.35
N TYR A 206 2.96 -8.83 21.23
CA TYR A 206 1.77 -8.06 20.90
C TYR A 206 0.51 -8.47 21.68
N GLU A 207 0.49 -9.63 22.31
CA GLU A 207 -0.53 -9.99 23.31
C GLU A 207 -0.45 -9.11 24.55
N GLN A 208 0.77 -8.70 24.94
CA GLN A 208 1.02 -7.83 26.09
C GLN A 208 1.01 -6.33 25.71
N HIS A 209 1.28 -6.00 24.44
CA HIS A 209 1.38 -4.65 23.91
C HIS A 209 0.43 -4.47 22.70
N PRO A 210 -0.88 -4.28 22.94
CA PRO A 210 -1.85 -4.17 21.85
C PRO A 210 -1.46 -3.07 20.84
N PRO A 211 -1.30 -3.39 19.55
CA PRO A 211 -0.80 -2.44 18.56
C PRO A 211 -1.87 -1.43 18.18
N LYS A 212 -1.40 -0.24 17.75
CA LYS A 212 -2.21 0.79 17.10
C LYS A 212 -1.53 1.19 15.79
N GLY A 213 -2.29 1.74 14.86
CA GLY A 213 -1.77 2.26 13.61
C GLY A 213 -1.68 1.21 12.50
N GLU A 214 -0.87 1.47 11.49
CA GLU A 214 -0.74 0.66 10.29
C GLU A 214 0.41 -0.33 10.41
N ILE A 215 0.23 -1.52 9.82
CA ILE A 215 1.14 -2.64 10.04
C ILE A 215 1.51 -3.32 8.72
N VAL A 216 2.82 -3.54 8.57
CA VAL A 216 3.39 -4.44 7.56
C VAL A 216 3.99 -5.65 8.29
N ILE A 217 3.71 -6.86 7.82
CA ILE A 217 4.30 -8.09 8.34
C ILE A 217 5.21 -8.67 7.26
N ILE A 218 6.47 -8.88 7.60
CA ILE A 218 7.43 -9.56 6.75
C ILE A 218 7.68 -10.94 7.35
N ILE A 219 7.57 -11.97 6.54
CA ILE A 219 7.73 -13.36 6.95
C ILE A 219 8.90 -13.93 6.15
N GLU A 220 9.88 -14.48 6.82
CA GLU A 220 11.00 -15.17 6.17
C GLU A 220 10.49 -16.36 5.36
N GLY A 221 11.10 -16.64 4.20
CA GLY A 221 10.75 -17.76 3.35
C GLY A 221 10.96 -19.11 4.05
N LYS A 222 10.35 -20.16 3.52
CA LYS A 222 10.58 -21.52 4.02
C LYS A 222 12.00 -21.94 3.63
N HIS A 223 12.84 -22.24 4.63
CA HIS A 223 14.13 -22.86 4.38
C HIS A 223 13.92 -24.36 4.14
N ALA A 224 14.56 -24.89 3.07
CA ALA A 224 14.58 -26.31 2.75
C ALA A 224 15.44 -27.11 3.73
#